data_124196c2efca3be1813ba04760b2cb5e
#
_entry.id   124196c2efca3be1813ba04760b2cb5e
#
_cell.length_a   1.000
_cell.length_b   1.000
_cell.length_c   1.000
_cell.angle_alpha   90.00
_cell.angle_beta   90.00
_cell.angle_gamma   90.00
#
_symmetry.space_group_name_H-M   'P 1'
#
loop_
_entity.id
_entity.type
_entity.pdbx_description
1 polymer ?
#
loop_
_entity_poly.entity_id
_entity_poly.type
_entity_poly.pdbx_seq_one_letter_code
_entity_poly.pdbx_strand_id
1 'polypeptide(L)'
;MEIIDCHFHLLPKEIADRASFYHKGWMDMNAHLNMMDASNISRAVISYPTTDAHINAKEKEITVAKLYNKKTAEVIRHHRDRFIGAGVIPLAEEGEMLDELSRLLDVGFMAVSMATSYDGVYLDSEKFHPLFEKASDAGLPIFVHPTTIKPIGIETVKHPLLTPVIEFIFDTTMCIGKLITSGTLRGFPKLKFVFANFGGATSFVKDRYDSTYNMLLNLGYVQDLGKMPTEFLKQIYVDTSGTVSKSIIQCAIDTFGSDNILWGSDYPANKNVRASIDAVLDMNISDEKKAGIVGRNAERIFSGVKI
;
A
#
# COMPACT_ATOMS: atom_id res chain seq x y z
N MET A 1 13.07 -20.70 -2.10
CA MET A 1 12.59 -19.51 -1.39
C MET A 1 11.51 -18.91 -2.28
N GLU A 2 10.31 -18.79 -1.78
CA GLU A 2 9.21 -18.16 -2.52
C GLU A 2 9.40 -16.64 -2.50
N ILE A 3 9.27 -15.99 -3.66
CA ILE A 3 9.33 -14.53 -3.79
C ILE A 3 7.91 -14.05 -4.07
N ILE A 4 7.40 -13.15 -3.23
CA ILE A 4 6.07 -12.57 -3.34
C ILE A 4 6.20 -11.06 -3.54
N ASP A 5 5.72 -10.58 -4.67
CA ASP A 5 5.68 -9.16 -4.99
C ASP A 5 4.47 -8.51 -4.33
N CYS A 6 4.69 -7.60 -3.39
CA CYS A 6 3.62 -6.93 -2.65
C CYS A 6 3.25 -5.55 -3.21
N HIS A 7 3.86 -5.15 -4.32
CA HIS A 7 3.53 -3.89 -5.00
C HIS A 7 3.57 -4.10 -6.52
N PHE A 8 2.44 -4.49 -7.06
CA PHE A 8 2.34 -4.93 -8.45
C PHE A 8 1.05 -4.42 -9.07
N HIS A 9 1.15 -3.75 -10.21
CA HIS A 9 0.02 -3.13 -10.88
C HIS A 9 -0.35 -3.88 -12.15
N LEU A 10 -1.60 -4.26 -12.26
CA LEU A 10 -2.20 -4.79 -13.48
C LEU A 10 -3.52 -4.07 -13.71
N LEU A 11 -3.71 -3.50 -14.89
CA LEU A 11 -4.96 -2.86 -15.27
C LEU A 11 -5.76 -3.77 -16.20
N PRO A 12 -7.01 -4.13 -15.84
CA PRO A 12 -7.95 -4.68 -16.80
C PRO A 12 -8.14 -3.73 -17.99
N LYS A 13 -8.37 -4.30 -19.18
CA LYS A 13 -8.51 -3.51 -20.41
C LYS A 13 -9.52 -2.37 -20.28
N GLU A 14 -10.66 -2.63 -19.65
CA GLU A 14 -11.73 -1.66 -19.46
C GLU A 14 -11.32 -0.45 -18.61
N ILE A 15 -10.36 -0.65 -17.72
CA ILE A 15 -9.77 0.42 -16.89
C ILE A 15 -8.61 1.08 -17.64
N ALA A 16 -7.74 0.30 -18.27
CA ALA A 16 -6.63 0.82 -19.06
C ALA A 16 -7.09 1.73 -20.20
N ASP A 17 -8.23 1.41 -20.85
CA ASP A 17 -8.81 2.25 -21.89
C ASP A 17 -9.31 3.62 -21.38
N ARG A 18 -9.56 3.74 -20.08
CA ARG A 18 -9.96 4.99 -19.40
C ARG A 18 -8.76 5.75 -18.83
N ALA A 19 -7.65 5.03 -18.60
CA ALA A 19 -6.46 5.59 -17.98
C ALA A 19 -5.71 6.54 -18.92
N SER A 20 -4.81 7.33 -18.36
CA SER A 20 -3.89 8.15 -19.12
C SER A 20 -2.98 7.31 -20.02
N PHE A 21 -2.34 7.94 -20.98
CA PHE A 21 -1.37 7.32 -21.89
C PHE A 21 -0.33 6.44 -21.16
N TYR A 22 0.13 6.86 -19.99
CA TYR A 22 1.14 6.18 -19.21
C TYR A 22 0.73 4.75 -18.80
N HIS A 23 -0.55 4.52 -18.51
CA HIS A 23 -1.04 3.25 -17.99
C HIS A 23 -1.54 2.26 -19.06
N LYS A 24 -1.60 2.65 -20.33
CA LYS A 24 -2.18 1.81 -21.40
C LYS A 24 -1.49 0.47 -21.59
N GLY A 25 -0.17 0.39 -21.34
CA GLY A 25 0.59 -0.86 -21.45
C GLY A 25 0.44 -1.80 -20.23
N TRP A 26 -0.25 -1.37 -19.17
CA TRP A 26 -0.33 -2.13 -17.93
C TRP A 26 -1.36 -3.28 -17.97
N MET A 27 -2.02 -3.48 -19.09
CA MET A 27 -2.97 -4.57 -19.33
C MET A 27 -2.35 -5.83 -19.96
N ASP A 28 -1.07 -5.82 -20.31
CA ASP A 28 -0.42 -6.94 -21.00
C ASP A 28 -0.09 -8.08 -20.02
N MET A 29 -1.02 -9.02 -19.88
CA MET A 29 -0.88 -10.18 -19.00
C MET A 29 0.34 -11.02 -19.33
N ASN A 30 0.65 -11.22 -20.63
CA ASN A 30 1.80 -12.03 -21.01
C ASN A 30 3.11 -11.36 -20.60
N ALA A 31 3.21 -10.04 -20.78
CA ALA A 31 4.39 -9.30 -20.31
C ALA A 31 4.56 -9.41 -18.79
N HIS A 32 3.45 -9.37 -18.01
CA HIS A 32 3.48 -9.53 -16.57
C HIS A 32 3.96 -10.93 -16.15
N LEU A 33 3.39 -11.99 -16.72
CA LEU A 33 3.78 -13.37 -16.41
C LEU A 33 5.23 -13.64 -16.81
N ASN A 34 5.64 -13.19 -17.99
CA ASN A 34 7.02 -13.35 -18.46
C ASN A 34 8.04 -12.64 -17.56
N MET A 35 7.68 -11.43 -17.04
CA MET A 35 8.53 -10.70 -16.11
C MET A 35 8.63 -11.44 -14.78
N MET A 36 7.53 -11.96 -14.26
CA MET A 36 7.52 -12.75 -13.03
C MET A 36 8.40 -14.00 -13.18
N ASP A 37 8.27 -14.73 -14.30
CA ASP A 37 9.07 -15.94 -14.58
C ASP A 37 10.56 -15.62 -14.71
N ALA A 38 10.91 -14.56 -15.46
CA ALA A 38 12.30 -14.11 -15.62
C ALA A 38 12.94 -13.65 -14.28
N SER A 39 12.14 -13.22 -13.33
CA SER A 39 12.59 -12.75 -12.01
C SER A 39 12.42 -13.77 -10.88
N ASN A 40 11.91 -14.99 -11.19
CA ASN A 40 11.58 -16.04 -10.23
C ASN A 40 10.55 -15.59 -9.17
N ILE A 41 9.60 -14.74 -9.54
CA ILE A 41 8.51 -14.30 -8.68
C ILE A 41 7.41 -15.36 -8.71
N SER A 42 7.12 -15.93 -7.55
CA SER A 42 6.11 -16.97 -7.42
C SER A 42 4.71 -16.37 -7.51
N ARG A 43 4.44 -15.34 -6.72
CA ARG A 43 3.14 -14.65 -6.67
C ARG A 43 3.31 -13.15 -6.63
N ALA A 44 2.27 -12.42 -7.08
CA ALA A 44 2.20 -10.96 -7.00
C ALA A 44 0.84 -10.50 -6.47
N VAL A 45 0.85 -9.46 -5.64
CA VAL A 45 -0.35 -8.79 -5.13
C VAL A 45 -0.78 -7.73 -6.13
N ILE A 46 -1.83 -8.01 -6.88
CA ILE A 46 -2.40 -7.02 -7.79
C ILE A 46 -3.13 -5.96 -6.98
N SER A 47 -2.61 -4.75 -7.01
CA SER A 47 -3.21 -3.58 -6.39
C SER A 47 -3.22 -2.38 -7.33
N TYR A 48 -4.25 -1.56 -7.25
CA TYR A 48 -4.31 -0.28 -7.95
C TYR A 48 -5.35 0.60 -7.28
N PRO A 49 -4.97 1.68 -6.62
CA PRO A 49 -5.92 2.54 -5.90
C PRO A 49 -6.88 3.31 -6.82
N THR A 50 -6.70 3.21 -8.12
CA THR A 50 -7.61 3.58 -9.21
C THR A 50 -7.96 5.04 -9.37
N THR A 51 -7.40 5.91 -8.59
CA THR A 51 -7.73 7.33 -8.70
C THR A 51 -7.39 7.89 -10.09
N ASP A 52 -6.33 7.43 -10.72
CA ASP A 52 -5.95 7.85 -12.08
C ASP A 52 -6.92 7.36 -13.15
N ALA A 53 -7.59 6.25 -12.95
CA ALA A 53 -8.55 5.69 -13.89
C ALA A 53 -9.82 6.56 -14.04
N HIS A 54 -9.99 7.53 -13.13
CA HIS A 54 -11.18 8.39 -13.10
C HIS A 54 -10.98 9.77 -13.72
N ILE A 55 -9.77 10.15 -14.06
CA ILE A 55 -9.42 11.54 -14.45
C ILE A 55 -10.40 12.13 -15.48
N ASN A 56 -11.00 11.30 -16.32
CA ASN A 56 -11.98 11.71 -17.31
C ASN A 56 -13.38 11.10 -17.08
N ALA A 57 -13.64 10.44 -15.95
CA ALA A 57 -14.90 9.77 -15.70
C ALA A 57 -15.89 10.72 -15.00
N LYS A 58 -17.14 10.73 -15.48
CA LYS A 58 -18.27 11.36 -14.80
C LYS A 58 -18.93 10.41 -13.77
N GLU A 59 -18.34 9.27 -13.56
CA GLU A 59 -18.84 8.21 -12.68
C GLU A 59 -18.33 8.42 -11.26
N LYS A 60 -19.06 7.89 -10.28
CA LYS A 60 -18.56 7.82 -8.90
C LYS A 60 -17.35 6.89 -8.82
N GLU A 61 -16.35 7.22 -8.01
CA GLU A 61 -15.14 6.40 -7.83
C GLU A 61 -15.47 4.95 -7.46
N ILE A 62 -16.42 4.73 -6.56
CA ILE A 62 -16.84 3.38 -6.16
C ILE A 62 -17.39 2.54 -7.36
N THR A 63 -17.99 3.17 -8.36
CA THR A 63 -18.50 2.47 -9.55
C THR A 63 -17.34 1.94 -10.39
N VAL A 64 -16.31 2.74 -10.57
CA VAL A 64 -15.11 2.34 -11.32
C VAL A 64 -14.30 1.32 -10.52
N ALA A 65 -14.20 1.48 -9.20
CA ALA A 65 -13.59 0.49 -8.32
C ALA A 65 -14.29 -0.88 -8.41
N LYS A 66 -15.62 -0.92 -8.39
CA LYS A 66 -16.40 -2.16 -8.59
C LYS A 66 -16.13 -2.82 -9.95
N LEU A 67 -15.98 -2.03 -11.01
CA LEU A 67 -15.59 -2.54 -12.32
C LEU A 67 -14.18 -3.14 -12.30
N TYR A 68 -13.21 -2.40 -11.73
CA TYR A 68 -11.84 -2.88 -11.55
C TYR A 68 -11.82 -4.21 -10.78
N ASN A 69 -12.46 -4.25 -9.61
CA ASN A 69 -12.51 -5.42 -8.75
C ASN A 69 -13.15 -6.64 -9.44
N LYS A 70 -14.25 -6.41 -10.18
CA LYS A 70 -14.88 -7.48 -10.98
C LYS A 70 -13.91 -8.07 -11.99
N LYS A 71 -13.17 -7.23 -12.71
CA LYS A 71 -12.23 -7.68 -13.75
C LYS A 71 -10.98 -8.33 -13.15
N THR A 72 -10.47 -7.78 -12.04
CA THR A 72 -9.36 -8.38 -11.30
C THR A 72 -9.75 -9.75 -10.74
N ALA A 73 -10.98 -9.94 -10.25
CA ALA A 73 -11.48 -11.25 -9.83
C ALA A 73 -11.46 -12.29 -10.96
N GLU A 74 -11.75 -11.88 -12.21
CA GLU A 74 -11.63 -12.75 -13.39
C GLU A 74 -10.17 -13.19 -13.59
N VAL A 75 -9.21 -12.27 -13.47
CA VAL A 75 -7.77 -12.55 -13.58
C VAL A 75 -7.32 -13.52 -12.49
N ILE A 76 -7.65 -13.24 -11.23
CA ILE A 76 -7.27 -14.08 -10.10
C ILE A 76 -7.83 -15.49 -10.26
N ARG A 77 -9.07 -15.63 -10.70
CA ARG A 77 -9.70 -16.94 -10.91
C ARG A 77 -8.95 -17.80 -11.94
N HIS A 78 -8.41 -17.17 -13.01
CA HIS A 78 -7.66 -17.86 -14.06
C HIS A 78 -6.19 -18.14 -13.69
N HIS A 79 -5.63 -17.37 -12.74
CA HIS A 79 -4.21 -17.42 -12.36
C HIS A 79 -4.05 -17.45 -10.84
N ARG A 80 -4.78 -18.35 -10.15
CA ARG A 80 -4.82 -18.43 -8.68
C ARG A 80 -3.47 -18.70 -8.02
N ASP A 81 -2.61 -19.39 -8.71
CA ASP A 81 -1.25 -19.74 -8.32
C ASP A 81 -0.26 -18.59 -8.50
N ARG A 82 -0.63 -17.55 -9.23
CA ARG A 82 0.27 -16.43 -9.55
C ARG A 82 -0.17 -15.10 -8.92
N PHE A 83 -1.46 -14.86 -8.72
CA PHE A 83 -1.94 -13.56 -8.28
C PHE A 83 -2.78 -13.61 -7.01
N ILE A 84 -2.52 -12.63 -6.15
CA ILE A 84 -3.29 -12.32 -4.95
C ILE A 84 -4.00 -10.99 -5.22
N GLY A 85 -5.30 -10.90 -4.97
CA GLY A 85 -6.06 -9.68 -5.19
C GLY A 85 -6.07 -8.76 -3.98
N ALA A 86 -5.72 -7.49 -4.18
CA ALA A 86 -6.07 -6.39 -3.30
C ALA A 86 -7.20 -5.60 -3.94
N GLY A 87 -8.41 -5.74 -3.41
CA GLY A 87 -9.61 -5.09 -3.97
C GLY A 87 -9.67 -3.61 -3.61
N VAL A 88 -10.05 -2.78 -4.56
CA VAL A 88 -10.07 -1.33 -4.39
C VAL A 88 -11.37 -0.88 -3.73
N ILE A 89 -11.25 -0.13 -2.65
CA ILE A 89 -12.37 0.51 -1.96
C ILE A 89 -12.02 1.99 -1.73
N PRO A 90 -12.50 2.92 -2.58
CA PRO A 90 -12.34 4.35 -2.36
C PRO A 90 -13.31 4.87 -1.30
N LEU A 91 -13.15 6.12 -0.88
CA LEU A 91 -14.13 6.79 -0.05
C LEU A 91 -15.48 6.87 -0.76
N ALA A 92 -16.50 6.35 -0.12
CA ALA A 92 -17.89 6.35 -0.58
C ALA A 92 -18.85 6.40 0.61
N GLU A 93 -20.15 6.27 0.38
CA GLU A 93 -21.11 6.04 1.45
C GLU A 93 -20.78 4.73 2.18
N GLU A 94 -20.97 4.72 3.51
CA GLU A 94 -20.60 3.59 4.37
C GLU A 94 -21.13 2.26 3.85
N GLY A 95 -22.44 2.20 3.51
CA GLY A 95 -23.04 0.98 2.97
C GLY A 95 -22.38 0.51 1.67
N GLU A 96 -22.02 1.43 0.76
CA GLU A 96 -21.35 1.09 -0.50
C GLU A 96 -19.96 0.49 -0.27
N MET A 97 -19.21 1.01 0.72
CA MET A 97 -17.89 0.48 1.08
C MET A 97 -17.98 -0.91 1.73
N LEU A 98 -18.93 -1.09 2.66
CA LEU A 98 -19.11 -2.35 3.39
C LEU A 98 -19.67 -3.47 2.50
N ASP A 99 -20.57 -3.14 1.58
CA ASP A 99 -21.10 -4.08 0.59
C ASP A 99 -20.00 -4.54 -0.37
N GLU A 100 -19.17 -3.61 -0.84
CA GLU A 100 -18.06 -3.97 -1.73
C GLU A 100 -17.03 -4.81 -0.97
N LEU A 101 -16.70 -4.50 0.29
CA LEU A 101 -15.79 -5.33 1.09
C LEU A 101 -16.33 -6.75 1.25
N SER A 102 -17.64 -6.90 1.52
CA SER A 102 -18.28 -8.23 1.61
C SER A 102 -18.12 -9.00 0.31
N ARG A 103 -18.42 -8.34 -0.82
CA ARG A 103 -18.29 -8.92 -2.14
C ARG A 103 -16.85 -9.34 -2.47
N LEU A 104 -15.85 -8.55 -2.05
CA LEU A 104 -14.44 -8.89 -2.24
C LEU A 104 -14.06 -10.18 -1.48
N LEU A 105 -14.52 -10.32 -0.25
CA LEU A 105 -14.33 -11.55 0.53
C LEU A 105 -14.96 -12.76 -0.15
N ASP A 106 -16.22 -12.63 -0.60
CA ASP A 106 -16.97 -13.71 -1.27
C ASP A 106 -16.30 -14.21 -2.55
N VAL A 107 -15.57 -13.34 -3.26
CA VAL A 107 -14.87 -13.72 -4.50
C VAL A 107 -13.38 -14.03 -4.30
N GLY A 108 -12.90 -14.03 -3.05
CA GLY A 108 -11.58 -14.54 -2.68
C GLY A 108 -10.44 -13.51 -2.76
N PHE A 109 -10.73 -12.22 -2.61
CA PHE A 109 -9.68 -11.23 -2.39
C PHE A 109 -9.08 -11.37 -1.00
N MET A 110 -7.77 -11.19 -0.91
CA MET A 110 -7.02 -11.38 0.33
C MET A 110 -6.48 -10.07 0.91
N ALA A 111 -6.80 -8.94 0.30
CA ALA A 111 -6.40 -7.61 0.75
C ALA A 111 -7.37 -6.55 0.23
N VAL A 112 -7.28 -5.36 0.83
CA VAL A 112 -7.91 -4.13 0.32
C VAL A 112 -6.81 -3.20 -0.17
N SER A 113 -7.04 -2.48 -1.27
CA SER A 113 -6.17 -1.42 -1.79
C SER A 113 -6.85 -0.07 -1.62
N MET A 114 -6.18 0.87 -0.97
CA MET A 114 -6.68 2.22 -0.73
C MET A 114 -5.61 3.27 -1.07
N ALA A 115 -6.04 4.48 -1.41
CA ALA A 115 -5.16 5.63 -1.48
C ALA A 115 -4.91 6.22 -0.09
N THR A 116 -3.81 6.95 0.10
CA THR A 116 -3.52 7.70 1.33
C THR A 116 -4.62 8.71 1.67
N SER A 117 -5.25 9.28 0.64
CA SER A 117 -6.37 10.21 0.77
C SER A 117 -7.26 10.19 -0.47
N TYR A 118 -8.47 10.69 -0.30
CA TYR A 118 -9.47 10.90 -1.34
C TYR A 118 -9.95 12.34 -1.26
N ASP A 119 -9.59 13.16 -2.24
CA ASP A 119 -9.87 14.63 -2.29
C ASP A 119 -9.50 15.36 -0.98
N GLY A 120 -8.35 14.99 -0.39
CA GLY A 120 -7.84 15.56 0.86
C GLY A 120 -8.39 14.92 2.14
N VAL A 121 -9.32 13.98 2.04
CA VAL A 121 -9.80 13.18 3.18
C VAL A 121 -8.86 11.98 3.37
N TYR A 122 -7.99 12.07 4.36
CA TYR A 122 -7.01 11.02 4.68
C TYR A 122 -7.65 9.84 5.43
N LEU A 123 -6.92 8.72 5.48
CA LEU A 123 -7.37 7.48 6.10
C LEU A 123 -7.57 7.57 7.63
N ASP A 124 -7.18 8.65 8.27
CA ASP A 124 -7.49 8.94 9.68
C ASP A 124 -8.94 9.41 9.92
N SER A 125 -9.70 9.66 8.86
CA SER A 125 -11.10 10.06 8.96
C SER A 125 -11.97 8.93 9.53
N GLU A 126 -12.86 9.28 10.49
CA GLU A 126 -13.83 8.34 11.07
C GLU A 126 -14.74 7.67 10.03
N LYS A 127 -14.87 8.26 8.83
CA LYS A 127 -15.63 7.67 7.72
C LYS A 127 -15.12 6.29 7.32
N PHE A 128 -13.84 5.98 7.58
CA PHE A 128 -13.25 4.69 7.29
C PHE A 128 -13.34 3.69 8.44
N HIS A 129 -13.72 4.11 9.65
CA HIS A 129 -13.73 3.23 10.82
C HIS A 129 -14.59 1.97 10.64
N PRO A 130 -15.82 2.03 10.07
CA PRO A 130 -16.61 0.82 9.82
C PRO A 130 -15.92 -0.16 8.85
N LEU A 131 -15.23 0.37 7.82
CA LEU A 131 -14.43 -0.44 6.91
C LEU A 131 -13.24 -1.08 7.62
N PHE A 132 -12.55 -0.32 8.48
CA PHE A 132 -11.39 -0.82 9.23
C PHE A 132 -11.78 -1.90 10.24
N GLU A 133 -12.89 -1.74 10.93
CA GLU A 133 -13.44 -2.76 11.83
C GLU A 133 -13.68 -4.07 11.08
N LYS A 134 -14.43 -4.02 9.99
CA LYS A 134 -14.75 -5.19 9.17
C LYS A 134 -13.50 -5.83 8.54
N ALA A 135 -12.57 -5.04 8.04
CA ALA A 135 -11.29 -5.54 7.50
C ALA A 135 -10.43 -6.20 8.60
N SER A 136 -10.39 -5.60 9.80
CA SER A 136 -9.69 -6.15 10.97
C SER A 136 -10.28 -7.50 11.41
N ASP A 137 -11.61 -7.62 11.46
CA ASP A 137 -12.31 -8.85 11.84
C ASP A 137 -12.09 -9.99 10.83
N ALA A 138 -12.01 -9.64 9.55
CA ALA A 138 -11.67 -10.55 8.46
C ALA A 138 -10.17 -10.86 8.37
N GLY A 139 -9.31 -10.14 9.12
CA GLY A 139 -7.85 -10.26 9.03
C GLY A 139 -7.26 -9.73 7.72
N LEU A 140 -8.02 -8.94 6.96
CA LEU A 140 -7.58 -8.36 5.69
C LEU A 140 -6.54 -7.26 5.91
N PRO A 141 -5.37 -7.33 5.28
CA PRO A 141 -4.45 -6.20 5.23
C PRO A 141 -4.97 -5.12 4.28
N ILE A 142 -4.65 -3.87 4.59
CA ILE A 142 -4.93 -2.70 3.74
C ILE A 142 -3.62 -2.21 3.14
N PHE A 143 -3.48 -2.36 1.82
CA PHE A 143 -2.38 -1.83 1.04
C PHE A 143 -2.66 -0.38 0.70
N VAL A 144 -1.78 0.52 1.13
CA VAL A 144 -1.96 1.96 1.00
C VAL A 144 -0.94 2.52 0.01
N HIS A 145 -1.45 3.01 -1.10
CA HIS A 145 -0.67 3.68 -2.13
C HIS A 145 -0.86 5.21 -2.01
N PRO A 146 0.14 6.05 -2.32
CA PRO A 146 -0.05 7.50 -2.40
C PRO A 146 -1.23 7.85 -3.31
N THR A 147 -2.00 8.88 -2.93
CA THR A 147 -3.01 9.41 -3.86
C THR A 147 -2.31 10.01 -5.09
N THR A 148 -2.89 9.79 -6.28
CA THR A 148 -2.29 10.22 -7.55
C THR A 148 -2.97 11.46 -8.12
N ILE A 149 -4.17 11.81 -7.64
CA ILE A 149 -4.93 12.95 -8.16
C ILE A 149 -4.56 14.26 -7.46
N LYS A 150 -4.57 14.28 -6.14
CA LYS A 150 -4.29 15.47 -5.33
C LYS A 150 -3.35 15.17 -4.18
N PRO A 151 -2.13 14.66 -4.44
CA PRO A 151 -1.16 14.46 -3.36
C PRO A 151 -0.81 15.81 -2.71
N ILE A 152 -0.31 15.74 -1.48
CA ILE A 152 0.14 16.93 -0.77
C ILE A 152 1.18 17.72 -1.60
N GLY A 153 0.98 19.01 -1.78
CA GLY A 153 1.88 19.86 -2.54
C GLY A 153 1.49 20.09 -4.00
N ILE A 154 0.49 19.37 -4.52
CA ILE A 154 0.09 19.43 -5.95
C ILE A 154 -0.11 20.84 -6.49
N GLU A 155 -0.59 21.77 -5.66
CA GLU A 155 -0.86 23.14 -6.08
C GLU A 155 0.42 23.96 -6.33
N THR A 156 1.53 23.56 -5.74
CA THR A 156 2.83 24.23 -5.85
C THR A 156 3.78 23.53 -6.80
N VAL A 157 3.61 22.23 -7.02
CA VAL A 157 4.45 21.44 -7.91
C VAL A 157 4.08 21.71 -9.37
N LYS A 158 5.08 22.08 -10.17
CA LYS A 158 4.91 22.42 -11.59
C LYS A 158 5.66 21.49 -12.52
N HIS A 159 6.35 20.50 -11.98
CA HIS A 159 7.20 19.62 -12.79
C HIS A 159 6.78 18.15 -12.58
N PRO A 160 6.45 17.39 -13.66
CA PRO A 160 5.90 16.05 -13.57
C PRO A 160 6.84 15.03 -12.89
N LEU A 161 8.15 15.29 -12.83
CA LEU A 161 9.11 14.48 -12.08
C LEU A 161 8.88 14.57 -10.58
N LEU A 162 8.43 15.70 -10.06
CA LEU A 162 8.34 15.93 -8.61
C LEU A 162 7.16 15.22 -7.98
N THR A 163 6.09 14.97 -8.71
CA THR A 163 4.93 14.25 -8.19
C THR A 163 5.30 12.85 -7.68
N PRO A 164 5.87 11.94 -8.48
CA PRO A 164 6.21 10.61 -7.98
C PRO A 164 7.42 10.61 -7.03
N VAL A 165 8.33 11.60 -7.13
CA VAL A 165 9.56 11.63 -6.33
C VAL A 165 9.39 12.30 -4.98
N ILE A 166 8.55 13.35 -4.90
CA ILE A 166 8.39 14.17 -3.69
C ILE A 166 6.97 14.06 -3.13
N GLU A 167 5.96 14.40 -3.93
CA GLU A 167 4.60 14.52 -3.40
C GLU A 167 4.07 13.17 -2.88
N PHE A 168 4.25 12.07 -3.61
CA PHE A 168 3.82 10.74 -3.17
C PHE A 168 4.48 10.33 -1.85
N ILE A 169 5.78 10.61 -1.71
CA ILE A 169 6.55 10.29 -0.51
C ILE A 169 6.03 11.08 0.69
N PHE A 170 5.79 12.38 0.51
CA PHE A 170 5.28 13.22 1.60
C PHE A 170 3.82 12.97 1.90
N ASP A 171 3.01 12.61 0.91
CA ASP A 171 1.60 12.26 1.10
C ASP A 171 1.46 10.98 1.95
N THR A 172 2.27 9.96 1.65
CA THR A 172 2.36 8.74 2.47
C THR A 172 2.80 9.05 3.91
N THR A 173 3.83 9.90 4.06
CA THR A 173 4.33 10.32 5.38
C THR A 173 3.25 11.03 6.18
N MET A 174 2.49 11.93 5.53
CA MET A 174 1.37 12.64 6.15
C MET A 174 0.27 11.67 6.59
N CYS A 175 -0.08 10.71 5.74
CA CYS A 175 -1.09 9.70 6.07
C CYS A 175 -0.70 8.90 7.33
N ILE A 176 0.55 8.41 7.41
CA ILE A 176 1.05 7.69 8.58
C ILE A 176 1.00 8.58 9.83
N GLY A 177 1.47 9.83 9.72
CA GLY A 177 1.43 10.79 10.82
C GLY A 177 0.01 11.02 11.34
N LYS A 178 -0.94 11.19 10.44
CA LYS A 178 -2.36 11.38 10.77
C LYS A 178 -2.98 10.14 11.44
N LEU A 179 -2.69 8.93 10.96
CA LEU A 179 -3.16 7.69 11.57
C LEU A 179 -2.63 7.50 13.01
N ILE A 180 -1.39 7.95 13.29
CA ILE A 180 -0.83 7.96 14.65
C ILE A 180 -1.56 8.99 15.52
N THR A 181 -1.63 10.24 15.05
CA THR A 181 -2.10 11.38 15.87
C THR A 181 -3.61 11.38 16.09
N SER A 182 -4.41 10.83 15.17
CA SER A 182 -5.85 10.64 15.35
C SER A 182 -6.21 9.52 16.33
N GLY A 183 -5.25 8.65 16.65
CA GLY A 183 -5.50 7.45 17.45
C GLY A 183 -6.06 6.27 16.65
N THR A 184 -6.14 6.35 15.33
CA THR A 184 -6.65 5.25 14.48
C THR A 184 -5.83 3.98 14.68
N LEU A 185 -4.49 4.05 14.69
CA LEU A 185 -3.65 2.88 14.96
C LEU A 185 -3.87 2.30 16.36
N ARG A 186 -4.22 3.13 17.35
CA ARG A 186 -4.58 2.66 18.70
C ARG A 186 -5.95 1.99 18.69
N GLY A 187 -6.91 2.53 17.94
CA GLY A 187 -8.28 1.99 17.85
C GLY A 187 -8.33 0.64 17.13
N PHE A 188 -7.46 0.44 16.15
CA PHE A 188 -7.42 -0.78 15.32
C PHE A 188 -6.07 -1.52 15.41
N PRO A 189 -5.65 -2.02 16.60
CA PRO A 189 -4.30 -2.57 16.82
C PRO A 189 -4.02 -3.87 16.06
N LYS A 190 -5.06 -4.56 15.56
CA LYS A 190 -4.94 -5.81 14.78
C LYS A 190 -4.95 -5.55 13.27
N LEU A 191 -5.37 -4.37 12.84
CA LEU A 191 -5.43 -4.02 11.43
C LEU A 191 -4.01 -3.82 10.88
N LYS A 192 -3.73 -4.45 9.76
CA LYS A 192 -2.42 -4.41 9.11
C LYS A 192 -2.47 -3.40 7.97
N PHE A 193 -1.82 -2.26 8.15
CA PHE A 193 -1.57 -1.30 7.06
C PHE A 193 -0.22 -1.60 6.41
N VAL A 194 -0.21 -1.71 5.09
CA VAL A 194 0.99 -1.90 4.27
C VAL A 194 1.17 -0.65 3.41
N PHE A 195 2.15 0.17 3.72
CA PHE A 195 2.40 1.41 3.00
C PHE A 195 3.44 1.21 1.90
N ALA A 196 3.14 1.76 0.73
CA ALA A 196 4.05 1.82 -0.39
C ALA A 196 5.31 2.66 -0.11
N ASN A 197 6.36 2.43 -0.90
CA ASN A 197 7.56 3.26 -0.95
C ASN A 197 8.21 3.49 0.43
N PHE A 198 8.45 2.40 1.17
CA PHE A 198 9.06 2.46 2.51
C PHE A 198 8.30 3.30 3.55
N GLY A 199 6.98 3.52 3.35
CA GLY A 199 6.21 4.42 4.20
C GLY A 199 6.63 5.89 4.06
N GLY A 200 7.09 6.26 2.86
CA GLY A 200 7.50 7.63 2.54
C GLY A 200 8.78 8.06 3.27
N ALA A 201 8.80 9.27 3.77
CA ALA A 201 9.90 9.85 4.55
C ALA A 201 9.77 9.57 6.07
N THR A 202 8.87 8.68 6.49
CA THR A 202 8.58 8.41 7.92
C THR A 202 9.84 8.03 8.70
N SER A 203 10.69 7.19 8.11
CA SER A 203 11.96 6.78 8.75
C SER A 203 12.91 7.96 8.98
N PHE A 204 12.90 8.96 8.11
CA PHE A 204 13.73 10.16 8.25
C PHE A 204 13.23 11.10 9.35
N VAL A 205 11.91 11.20 9.54
CA VAL A 205 11.31 12.13 10.51
C VAL A 205 10.97 11.49 11.87
N LYS A 206 11.17 10.18 12.05
CA LYS A 206 10.70 9.42 13.21
C LYS A 206 11.13 10.01 14.57
N ASP A 207 12.40 10.40 14.70
CA ASP A 207 12.94 10.89 15.98
C ASP A 207 12.34 12.25 16.37
N ARG A 208 11.81 12.99 15.38
CA ARG A 208 11.10 14.25 15.63
C ARG A 208 9.70 14.02 16.21
N TYR A 209 9.07 12.87 15.92
CA TYR A 209 7.75 12.56 16.49
C TYR A 209 7.82 12.51 18.01
N ASP A 210 8.71 11.72 18.59
CA ASP A 210 8.76 11.52 20.04
C ASP A 210 9.20 12.77 20.78
N SER A 211 10.23 13.47 20.29
CA SER A 211 10.72 14.69 20.92
C SER A 211 9.68 15.82 20.89
N THR A 212 9.02 15.99 19.75
CA THR A 212 7.98 17.02 19.58
C THR A 212 6.71 16.66 20.37
N TYR A 213 6.31 15.37 20.33
CA TYR A 213 5.15 14.89 21.08
C TYR A 213 5.29 15.14 22.58
N ASN A 214 6.43 14.77 23.19
CA ASN A 214 6.68 15.01 24.61
C ASN A 214 6.57 16.49 24.97
N MET A 215 7.15 17.36 24.16
CA MET A 215 7.08 18.81 24.38
C MET A 215 5.63 19.30 24.30
N LEU A 216 4.89 18.94 23.27
CA LEU A 216 3.52 19.41 23.05
C LEU A 216 2.52 18.80 24.05
N LEU A 217 2.74 17.54 24.48
CA LEU A 217 1.93 16.90 25.51
C LEU A 217 2.08 17.63 26.85
N ASN A 218 3.32 17.95 27.26
CA ASN A 218 3.58 18.69 28.49
C ASN A 218 3.00 20.12 28.47
N LEU A 219 2.86 20.71 27.31
CA LEU A 219 2.23 22.02 27.11
C LEU A 219 0.70 21.95 26.93
N GLY A 220 0.12 20.76 26.88
CA GLY A 220 -1.32 20.56 26.70
C GLY A 220 -1.85 20.85 25.30
N TYR A 221 -0.98 20.87 24.28
CA TYR A 221 -1.39 21.11 22.87
C TYR A 221 -1.84 19.86 22.13
N VAL A 222 -1.49 18.67 22.60
CA VAL A 222 -1.89 17.39 22.01
C VAL A 222 -2.45 16.45 23.07
N GLN A 223 -3.27 15.50 22.64
CA GLN A 223 -3.82 14.47 23.54
C GLN A 223 -2.79 13.36 23.78
N ASP A 224 -2.94 12.68 24.93
CA ASP A 224 -2.12 11.52 25.24
C ASP A 224 -2.49 10.33 24.32
N LEU A 225 -1.53 9.87 23.56
CA LEU A 225 -1.65 8.71 22.68
C LEU A 225 -1.51 7.36 23.43
N GLY A 226 -1.14 7.39 24.72
CA GLY A 226 -0.92 6.21 25.56
C GLY A 226 0.43 5.53 25.36
N LYS A 227 1.17 5.87 24.34
CA LYS A 227 2.56 5.46 24.07
C LYS A 227 3.23 6.44 23.11
N MET A 228 4.54 6.31 22.92
CA MET A 228 5.29 7.16 22.02
C MET A 228 4.88 6.96 20.57
N PRO A 229 4.83 8.02 19.74
CA PRO A 229 4.49 7.94 18.33
C PRO A 229 5.30 6.88 17.56
N THR A 230 6.60 6.75 17.82
CA THR A 230 7.45 5.76 17.14
C THR A 230 7.12 4.31 17.49
N GLU A 231 6.48 4.05 18.63
CA GLU A 231 6.03 2.70 18.99
C GLU A 231 4.90 2.22 18.09
N PHE A 232 4.08 3.14 17.54
CA PHE A 232 3.03 2.77 16.57
C PHE A 232 3.62 2.33 15.23
N LEU A 233 4.84 2.77 14.87
CA LEU A 233 5.50 2.36 13.63
C LEU A 233 5.76 0.84 13.56
N LYS A 234 5.86 0.17 14.72
CA LYS A 234 6.01 -1.29 14.78
C LYS A 234 4.71 -2.06 14.45
N GLN A 235 3.60 -1.37 14.27
CA GLN A 235 2.32 -1.96 13.81
C GLN A 235 2.13 -1.78 12.30
N ILE A 236 2.98 -0.99 11.64
CA ILE A 236 2.89 -0.66 10.23
C ILE A 236 3.82 -1.57 9.43
N TYR A 237 3.33 -2.06 8.31
CA TYR A 237 4.13 -2.72 7.29
C TYR A 237 4.46 -1.73 6.18
N VAL A 238 5.60 -1.93 5.53
CA VAL A 238 6.01 -1.13 4.37
C VAL A 238 6.54 -2.03 3.27
N ASP A 239 6.36 -1.64 2.02
CA ASP A 239 7.01 -2.32 0.92
C ASP A 239 8.29 -1.60 0.46
N THR A 240 9.12 -2.32 -0.31
CA THR A 240 10.43 -1.83 -0.77
C THR A 240 10.38 -1.16 -2.14
N SER A 241 9.20 -0.85 -2.66
CA SER A 241 9.05 -0.22 -3.97
C SER A 241 9.80 1.12 -4.08
N GLY A 242 10.24 1.43 -5.29
CA GLY A 242 10.84 2.73 -5.61
C GLY A 242 12.35 2.86 -5.41
N THR A 243 13.06 1.86 -4.83
CA THR A 243 14.53 1.95 -4.72
C THR A 243 15.25 0.60 -4.71
N VAL A 244 16.54 0.64 -5.04
CA VAL A 244 17.50 -0.47 -4.88
C VAL A 244 18.60 -0.12 -3.84
N SER A 245 18.42 0.94 -3.07
CA SER A 245 19.42 1.42 -2.12
C SER A 245 19.39 0.62 -0.81
N LYS A 246 20.50 -0.07 -0.52
CA LYS A 246 20.69 -0.84 0.71
C LYS A 246 20.59 0.03 1.97
N SER A 247 21.00 1.30 1.92
CA SER A 247 20.91 2.22 3.04
C SER A 247 19.47 2.59 3.38
N ILE A 248 18.59 2.72 2.37
CA ILE A 248 17.16 2.98 2.59
C ILE A 248 16.49 1.73 3.17
N ILE A 249 16.79 0.55 2.63
CA ILE A 249 16.30 -0.72 3.19
C ILE A 249 16.71 -0.88 4.65
N GLN A 250 17.98 -0.60 4.99
CA GLN A 250 18.44 -0.65 6.38
C GLN A 250 17.71 0.34 7.28
N CYS A 251 17.52 1.58 6.81
CA CYS A 251 16.77 2.60 7.56
C CYS A 251 15.33 2.16 7.85
N ALA A 252 14.67 1.50 6.88
CA ALA A 252 13.35 0.94 7.08
C ALA A 252 13.35 -0.23 8.08
N ILE A 253 14.34 -1.13 8.02
CA ILE A 253 14.52 -2.23 9.00
C ILE A 253 14.66 -1.66 10.41
N ASP A 254 15.47 -0.62 10.60
CA ASP A 254 15.69 0.01 11.89
C ASP A 254 14.42 0.71 12.43
N THR A 255 13.57 1.20 11.52
CA THR A 255 12.35 1.92 11.86
C THR A 255 11.18 0.98 12.14
N PHE A 256 10.84 0.12 11.20
CA PHE A 256 9.64 -0.71 11.25
C PHE A 256 9.91 -2.12 11.80
N GLY A 257 11.16 -2.60 11.74
CA GLY A 257 11.54 -3.98 12.00
C GLY A 257 11.54 -4.83 10.73
N SER A 258 12.48 -5.77 10.61
CA SER A 258 12.62 -6.63 9.42
C SER A 258 11.37 -7.44 9.10
N ASP A 259 10.58 -7.77 10.13
CA ASP A 259 9.37 -8.59 9.98
C ASP A 259 8.19 -7.82 9.38
N ASN A 260 8.28 -6.49 9.38
CA ASN A 260 7.26 -5.60 8.84
C ASN A 260 7.63 -5.02 7.46
N ILE A 261 8.69 -5.53 6.84
CA ILE A 261 9.09 -5.13 5.50
C ILE A 261 8.70 -6.21 4.52
N LEU A 262 8.04 -5.80 3.43
CA LEU A 262 7.64 -6.64 2.31
C LEU A 262 8.41 -6.20 1.08
N TRP A 263 8.82 -7.14 0.24
CA TRP A 263 9.37 -6.78 -1.04
C TRP A 263 8.24 -6.38 -2.01
N GLY A 264 8.44 -5.29 -2.77
CA GLY A 264 7.54 -4.80 -3.79
C GLY A 264 8.31 -4.21 -4.96
N SER A 265 7.92 -4.54 -6.19
CA SER A 265 8.62 -4.12 -7.41
C SER A 265 8.19 -2.77 -7.95
N ASP A 266 6.93 -2.40 -7.76
CA ASP A 266 6.25 -1.31 -8.47
C ASP A 266 6.19 -1.56 -9.99
N TYR A 267 6.13 -2.84 -10.42
CA TYR A 267 5.98 -3.17 -11.83
C TYR A 267 4.53 -2.87 -12.29
N PRO A 268 4.31 -2.31 -13.47
CA PRO A 268 5.28 -2.03 -14.54
C PRO A 268 5.83 -0.59 -14.57
N ALA A 269 5.58 0.22 -13.54
CA ALA A 269 6.18 1.56 -13.44
C ALA A 269 7.70 1.46 -13.31
N ASN A 270 8.20 0.56 -12.46
CA ASN A 270 9.60 0.21 -12.37
C ASN A 270 9.89 -1.10 -13.13
N LYS A 271 10.86 -1.08 -14.04
CA LYS A 271 11.29 -2.25 -14.82
C LYS A 271 12.55 -2.95 -14.29
N ASN A 272 13.19 -2.38 -13.27
CA ASN A 272 14.41 -2.93 -12.67
C ASN A 272 14.11 -3.96 -11.58
N VAL A 273 13.15 -4.86 -11.84
CA VAL A 273 12.60 -5.80 -10.87
C VAL A 273 13.68 -6.69 -10.28
N ARG A 274 14.54 -7.30 -11.13
CA ARG A 274 15.60 -8.17 -10.64
C ARG A 274 16.58 -7.44 -9.72
N ALA A 275 16.97 -6.22 -10.07
CA ALA A 275 17.88 -5.42 -9.24
C ALA A 275 17.29 -5.08 -7.87
N SER A 276 15.96 -4.91 -7.75
CA SER A 276 15.30 -4.65 -6.46
C SER A 276 15.27 -5.91 -5.57
N ILE A 277 15.14 -7.11 -6.14
CA ILE A 277 15.29 -8.37 -5.41
C ILE A 277 16.73 -8.51 -4.91
N ASP A 278 17.71 -8.35 -5.81
CA ASP A 278 19.13 -8.49 -5.49
C ASP A 278 19.57 -7.49 -4.42
N ALA A 279 19.00 -6.27 -4.42
CA ALA A 279 19.27 -5.27 -3.36
C ALA A 279 18.94 -5.80 -1.95
N VAL A 280 17.84 -6.56 -1.79
CA VAL A 280 17.49 -7.20 -0.52
C VAL A 280 18.40 -8.39 -0.24
N LEU A 281 18.63 -9.26 -1.23
CA LEU A 281 19.43 -10.48 -1.07
C LEU A 281 20.88 -10.20 -0.75
N ASP A 282 21.41 -9.06 -1.21
CA ASP A 282 22.78 -8.61 -0.97
C ASP A 282 22.95 -7.77 0.31
N MET A 283 21.89 -7.60 1.12
CA MET A 283 21.99 -6.92 2.42
C MET A 283 22.87 -7.72 3.38
N ASN A 284 23.59 -7.02 4.26
CA ASN A 284 24.34 -7.64 5.34
C ASN A 284 23.44 -7.93 6.56
N ILE A 285 22.44 -8.77 6.35
CA ILE A 285 21.50 -9.27 7.37
C ILE A 285 21.40 -10.79 7.25
N SER A 286 20.80 -11.47 8.23
CA SER A 286 20.65 -12.93 8.19
C SER A 286 19.78 -13.38 6.99
N ASP A 287 20.04 -14.57 6.49
CA ASP A 287 19.27 -15.18 5.38
C ASP A 287 17.79 -15.36 5.75
N GLU A 288 17.51 -15.56 7.02
CA GLU A 288 16.13 -15.61 7.54
C GLU A 288 15.40 -14.28 7.32
N LYS A 289 16.04 -13.15 7.63
CA LYS A 289 15.50 -11.81 7.41
C LYS A 289 15.32 -11.50 5.93
N LYS A 290 16.31 -11.89 5.09
CA LYS A 290 16.18 -11.75 3.64
C LYS A 290 14.99 -12.52 3.11
N ALA A 291 14.85 -13.80 3.48
CA ALA A 291 13.70 -14.63 3.13
C ALA A 291 12.39 -14.09 3.69
N GLY A 292 12.43 -13.46 4.88
CA GLY A 292 11.31 -12.73 5.45
C GLY A 292 10.83 -11.63 4.51
N ILE A 293 11.72 -10.72 4.16
CA ILE A 293 11.41 -9.53 3.35
C ILE A 293 10.90 -9.91 1.95
N VAL A 294 11.55 -10.87 1.26
CA VAL A 294 11.17 -11.20 -0.13
C VAL A 294 9.94 -12.10 -0.25
N GLY A 295 9.44 -12.72 0.86
CA GLY A 295 8.27 -13.60 0.73
C GLY A 295 7.58 -13.95 2.05
N ARG A 296 8.28 -14.51 3.06
CA ARG A 296 7.64 -15.07 4.27
C ARG A 296 6.83 -14.04 5.07
N ASN A 297 7.22 -12.78 5.08
CA ASN A 297 6.45 -11.72 5.74
C ASN A 297 5.09 -11.53 5.05
N ALA A 298 5.07 -11.59 3.72
CA ALA A 298 3.83 -11.55 2.95
C ALA A 298 2.95 -12.77 3.23
N GLU A 299 3.51 -13.99 3.25
CA GLU A 299 2.77 -15.19 3.61
C GLU A 299 2.10 -15.05 4.99
N ARG A 300 2.85 -14.53 5.98
CA ARG A 300 2.33 -14.29 7.32
C ARG A 300 1.19 -13.28 7.35
N ILE A 301 1.24 -12.22 6.53
CA ILE A 301 0.16 -11.25 6.45
C ILE A 301 -1.12 -11.89 5.94
N PHE A 302 -1.03 -12.72 4.91
CA PHE A 302 -2.19 -13.35 4.28
C PHE A 302 -2.72 -14.57 5.03
N SER A 303 -1.90 -15.26 5.83
CA SER A 303 -2.33 -16.45 6.58
C SER A 303 -3.44 -16.18 7.59
N GLY A 304 -3.66 -14.92 7.98
CA GLY A 304 -4.71 -14.53 8.92
C GLY A 304 -6.04 -14.17 8.27
N VAL A 305 -6.13 -14.17 6.93
CA VAL A 305 -7.34 -13.78 6.20
C VAL A 305 -8.38 -14.89 6.29
N LYS A 306 -9.58 -14.53 6.68
CA LYS A 306 -10.74 -15.46 6.81
C LYS A 306 -11.59 -15.31 5.55
N ILE A 307 -11.50 -16.26 4.65
CA ILE A 307 -12.31 -16.38 3.43
C ILE A 307 -13.42 -17.37 3.65
#